data_97bc581887942ae7708e6a8a5f555511
#
_entry.id   97bc581887942ae7708e6a8a5f555511
#
_cell.length_a   1.000
_cell.length_b   1.000
_cell.length_c   1.000
_cell.angle_alpha   90.00
_cell.angle_beta   90.00
_cell.angle_gamma   90.00
#
_symmetry.space_group_name_H-M   'P 1'
#
loop_
_entity.id
_entity.type
_entity.pdbx_description
1 polymer ?
#
loop_
_entity_poly.entity_id
_entity_poly.type
_entity_poly.pdbx_seq_one_letter_code
_entity_poly.pdbx_strand_id
1 'polypeptide(L)'
;MGLMGFVNLAHGGFAMLGGYTIVLAMKRGDIGFVPALAFGFVATAAVSAVCERLLYARLYKAPELHQVLFTIGLVFIMIASVTLVIGPESQPLPLPSLLQGQIDLGIIRYRTYSVVLIVIGIAIVVGLWLAFERTRLGAQIRAAVDNRRMAESLGINIGRLFTVAFAFGSGMAALGGGLGAEFLGLDPQYALKYLVYFLIVVAVGGLGRVTGVFYAALLIGVLDFALKKYIPQGGTLFIYALTILLLLWRPQGLFGGKAA
;
A
#
# COMPACT_ATOMS: atom_id res chain seq x y z
N MET A 1 6.46 -6.48 2.58
CA MET A 1 7.54 -6.55 1.60
C MET A 1 8.91 -6.42 2.23
N GLY A 2 9.20 -5.45 3.08
CA GLY A 2 10.44 -5.44 3.87
C GLY A 2 10.66 -6.66 4.77
N LEU A 3 9.58 -7.40 5.06
CA LEU A 3 9.63 -8.62 5.85
C LEU A 3 10.23 -9.83 5.11
N MET A 4 10.23 -9.83 3.78
CA MET A 4 10.63 -11.00 2.97
C MET A 4 12.01 -10.82 2.31
N GLY A 5 12.69 -9.68 2.54
CA GLY A 5 13.95 -9.36 1.87
C GLY A 5 13.82 -9.23 0.33
N PHE A 6 12.59 -9.09 -0.18
CA PHE A 6 12.32 -8.96 -1.62
C PHE A 6 11.97 -7.51 -1.96
N VAL A 7 12.71 -6.93 -2.89
CA VAL A 7 12.42 -5.58 -3.39
C VAL A 7 11.27 -5.65 -4.37
N ASN A 8 10.08 -5.23 -3.96
CA ASN A 8 8.89 -5.26 -4.80
C ASN A 8 8.35 -3.85 -5.08
N LEU A 9 8.64 -3.35 -6.26
CA LEU A 9 8.14 -2.06 -6.74
C LEU A 9 6.72 -2.15 -7.32
N ALA A 10 6.21 -3.37 -7.59
CA ALA A 10 4.88 -3.55 -8.16
C ALA A 10 3.73 -3.37 -7.14
N HIS A 11 4.02 -3.04 -5.88
CA HIS A 11 2.99 -2.85 -4.86
C HIS A 11 2.01 -1.72 -5.21
N GLY A 12 2.52 -0.63 -5.79
CA GLY A 12 1.70 0.44 -6.37
C GLY A 12 0.80 -0.02 -7.51
N GLY A 13 1.25 -1.01 -8.30
CA GLY A 13 0.44 -1.65 -9.34
C GLY A 13 -0.75 -2.41 -8.78
N PHE A 14 -0.58 -3.15 -7.68
CA PHE A 14 -1.70 -3.81 -6.99
C PHE A 14 -2.67 -2.80 -6.36
N ALA A 15 -2.17 -1.68 -5.82
CA ALA A 15 -3.03 -0.59 -5.34
C ALA A 15 -3.87 0.00 -6.49
N MET A 16 -3.25 0.26 -7.63
CA MET A 16 -3.92 0.72 -8.85
C MET A 16 -4.99 -0.28 -9.32
N LEU A 17 -4.62 -1.55 -9.54
CA LEU A 17 -5.55 -2.59 -10.00
C LEU A 17 -6.72 -2.77 -9.05
N GLY A 18 -6.45 -2.77 -7.74
CA GLY A 18 -7.49 -2.86 -6.73
C GLY A 18 -8.42 -1.65 -6.72
N GLY A 19 -7.86 -0.45 -6.83
CA GLY A 19 -8.64 0.77 -6.97
C GLY A 19 -9.58 0.73 -8.19
N TYR A 20 -9.05 0.34 -9.37
CA TYR A 20 -9.88 0.14 -10.57
C TYR A 20 -10.95 -0.93 -10.37
N THR A 21 -10.62 -2.05 -9.73
CA THR A 21 -11.59 -3.11 -9.45
C THR A 21 -12.74 -2.60 -8.59
N ILE A 22 -12.45 -1.80 -7.54
CA ILE A 22 -13.45 -1.19 -6.67
C ILE A 22 -14.32 -0.19 -7.45
N VAL A 23 -13.70 0.72 -8.19
CA VAL A 23 -14.42 1.74 -8.97
C VAL A 23 -15.31 1.10 -10.03
N LEU A 24 -14.82 0.08 -10.74
CA LEU A 24 -15.61 -0.62 -11.76
C LEU A 24 -16.74 -1.45 -11.15
N ALA A 25 -16.53 -2.09 -10.01
CA ALA A 25 -17.56 -2.82 -9.29
C ALA A 25 -18.73 -1.88 -8.90
N MET A 26 -18.43 -0.67 -8.48
CA MET A 26 -19.45 0.34 -8.17
C MET A 26 -20.13 0.91 -9.42
N LYS A 27 -19.36 1.23 -10.48
CA LYS A 27 -19.89 1.89 -11.68
C LYS A 27 -20.66 0.95 -12.59
N ARG A 28 -20.17 -0.27 -12.82
CA ARG A 28 -20.74 -1.24 -13.77
C ARG A 28 -21.56 -2.33 -13.10
N GLY A 29 -21.17 -2.68 -11.86
CA GLY A 29 -21.81 -3.76 -11.10
C GLY A 29 -22.91 -3.28 -10.16
N ASP A 30 -23.13 -1.98 -10.04
CA ASP A 30 -24.06 -1.36 -9.09
C ASP A 30 -23.89 -1.90 -7.65
N ILE A 31 -22.65 -2.25 -7.31
CA ILE A 31 -22.30 -2.81 -6.02
C ILE A 31 -22.08 -1.64 -5.04
N GLY A 32 -22.70 -1.72 -3.87
CA GLY A 32 -22.53 -0.70 -2.83
C GLY A 32 -21.07 -0.52 -2.41
N PHE A 33 -20.74 0.64 -1.83
CA PHE A 33 -19.37 1.04 -1.48
C PHE A 33 -18.62 -0.01 -0.64
N VAL A 34 -19.22 -0.48 0.48
CA VAL A 34 -18.56 -1.44 1.37
C VAL A 34 -18.34 -2.81 0.72
N PRO A 35 -19.35 -3.42 0.05
CA PRO A 35 -19.14 -4.65 -0.72
C PRO A 35 -18.11 -4.50 -1.84
N ALA A 36 -18.05 -3.33 -2.52
CA ALA A 36 -17.05 -3.08 -3.56
C ALA A 36 -15.63 -3.05 -3.00
N LEU A 37 -15.42 -2.47 -1.81
CA LEU A 37 -14.14 -2.53 -1.10
C LEU A 37 -13.74 -3.97 -0.78
N ALA A 38 -14.67 -4.77 -0.25
CA ALA A 38 -14.41 -6.19 0.03
C ALA A 38 -14.10 -6.98 -1.25
N PHE A 39 -14.84 -6.73 -2.33
CA PHE A 39 -14.59 -7.35 -3.63
C PHE A 39 -13.21 -6.99 -4.19
N GLY A 40 -12.84 -5.71 -4.17
CA GLY A 40 -11.52 -5.25 -4.62
C GLY A 40 -10.38 -5.84 -3.81
N PHE A 41 -10.54 -5.94 -2.48
CA PHE A 41 -9.59 -6.62 -1.60
C PHE A 41 -9.40 -8.09 -2.01
N VAL A 42 -10.49 -8.85 -2.11
CA VAL A 42 -10.44 -10.30 -2.40
C VAL A 42 -9.93 -10.56 -3.81
N ALA A 43 -10.42 -9.81 -4.81
CA ALA A 43 -9.99 -9.98 -6.19
C ALA A 43 -8.50 -9.70 -6.36
N THR A 44 -8.00 -8.59 -5.78
CA THR A 44 -6.57 -8.25 -5.86
C THR A 44 -5.72 -9.23 -5.06
N ALA A 45 -6.17 -9.68 -3.89
CA ALA A 45 -5.50 -10.71 -3.11
C ALA A 45 -5.38 -12.03 -3.89
N ALA A 46 -6.44 -12.45 -4.58
CA ALA A 46 -6.43 -13.67 -5.40
C ALA A 46 -5.46 -13.54 -6.59
N VAL A 47 -5.55 -12.44 -7.35
CA VAL A 47 -4.63 -12.19 -8.48
C VAL A 47 -3.19 -12.14 -8.00
N SER A 48 -2.92 -11.45 -6.90
CA SER A 48 -1.56 -11.34 -6.37
C SER A 48 -1.03 -12.67 -5.84
N ALA A 49 -1.88 -13.52 -5.24
CA ALA A 49 -1.49 -14.87 -4.83
C ALA A 49 -1.09 -15.75 -6.02
N VAL A 50 -1.81 -15.63 -7.14
CA VAL A 50 -1.45 -16.31 -8.39
C VAL A 50 -0.13 -15.77 -8.93
N CYS A 51 0.03 -14.45 -9.01
CA CYS A 51 1.28 -13.81 -9.43
C CYS A 51 2.46 -14.25 -8.54
N GLU A 52 2.25 -14.30 -7.22
CA GLU A 52 3.29 -14.72 -6.28
C GLU A 52 3.75 -16.15 -6.58
N ARG A 53 2.84 -17.11 -6.69
CA ARG A 53 3.18 -18.51 -6.92
C ARG A 53 3.82 -18.76 -8.27
N LEU A 54 3.33 -18.11 -9.32
CA LEU A 54 3.78 -18.37 -10.70
C LEU A 54 5.05 -17.60 -11.06
N LEU A 55 5.20 -16.38 -10.52
CA LEU A 55 6.22 -15.43 -10.94
C LEU A 55 7.22 -15.13 -9.83
N TYR A 56 6.77 -14.55 -8.72
CA TYR A 56 7.66 -14.06 -7.65
C TYR A 56 8.42 -15.18 -6.94
N ALA A 57 7.78 -16.33 -6.70
CA ALA A 57 8.39 -17.46 -6.02
C ALA A 57 9.67 -17.94 -6.70
N ARG A 58 9.77 -17.81 -8.04
CA ARG A 58 10.96 -18.16 -8.83
C ARG A 58 12.11 -17.16 -8.63
N LEU A 59 11.79 -15.94 -8.21
CA LEU A 59 12.75 -14.84 -8.11
C LEU A 59 13.24 -14.59 -6.68
N TYR A 60 12.75 -15.29 -5.68
CA TYR A 60 13.19 -15.10 -4.28
C TYR A 60 14.69 -15.37 -4.05
N LYS A 61 15.31 -16.17 -4.91
CA LYS A 61 16.75 -16.45 -4.86
C LYS A 61 17.55 -15.65 -5.89
N ALA A 62 16.89 -14.85 -6.72
CA ALA A 62 17.55 -14.04 -7.74
C ALA A 62 18.22 -12.81 -7.11
N PRO A 63 19.27 -12.26 -7.75
CA PRO A 63 19.89 -11.00 -7.33
C PRO A 63 18.85 -9.86 -7.27
N GLU A 64 19.07 -8.90 -6.37
CA GLU A 64 18.14 -7.77 -6.16
C GLU A 64 17.83 -7.01 -7.45
N LEU A 65 18.82 -6.81 -8.33
CA LEU A 65 18.62 -6.14 -9.61
C LEU A 65 17.57 -6.86 -10.48
N HIS A 66 17.60 -8.20 -10.54
CA HIS A 66 16.62 -8.98 -11.29
C HIS A 66 15.21 -8.85 -10.69
N GLN A 67 15.10 -8.80 -9.36
CA GLN A 67 13.83 -8.59 -8.66
C GLN A 67 13.25 -7.21 -9.00
N VAL A 68 14.09 -6.17 -8.97
CA VAL A 68 13.70 -4.80 -9.31
C VAL A 68 13.23 -4.71 -10.77
N LEU A 69 14.04 -5.20 -11.72
CA LEU A 69 13.68 -5.18 -13.15
C LEU A 69 12.38 -5.93 -13.43
N PHE A 70 12.21 -7.11 -12.83
CA PHE A 70 10.98 -7.88 -12.96
C PHE A 70 9.77 -7.12 -12.43
N THR A 71 9.87 -6.52 -11.23
CA THR A 71 8.73 -5.81 -10.63
C THR A 71 8.38 -4.53 -11.36
N ILE A 72 9.37 -3.82 -11.93
CA ILE A 72 9.13 -2.69 -12.83
C ILE A 72 8.42 -3.16 -14.11
N GLY A 73 8.92 -4.23 -14.75
CA GLY A 73 8.26 -4.81 -15.92
C GLY A 73 6.81 -5.21 -15.66
N LEU A 74 6.54 -5.79 -14.48
CA LEU A 74 5.18 -6.14 -14.08
C LEU A 74 4.29 -4.90 -13.91
N VAL A 75 4.82 -3.79 -13.36
CA VAL A 75 4.09 -2.52 -13.28
C VAL A 75 3.69 -2.03 -14.67
N PHE A 76 4.61 -2.07 -15.64
CA PHE A 76 4.29 -1.65 -17.01
C PHE A 76 3.22 -2.54 -17.65
N ILE A 77 3.25 -3.86 -17.42
CA ILE A 77 2.20 -4.77 -17.88
C ILE A 77 0.85 -4.40 -17.24
N MET A 78 0.82 -4.12 -15.93
CA MET A 78 -0.39 -3.69 -15.24
C MET A 78 -0.93 -2.37 -15.79
N ILE A 79 -0.07 -1.39 -16.03
CA ILE A 79 -0.43 -0.09 -16.63
C ILE A 79 -1.02 -0.29 -18.03
N ALA A 80 -0.32 -1.05 -18.88
CA ALA A 80 -0.76 -1.33 -20.23
C ALA A 80 -2.11 -2.08 -20.27
N SER A 81 -2.30 -3.05 -19.36
CA SER A 81 -3.54 -3.80 -19.24
C SER A 81 -4.72 -2.90 -18.84
N VAL A 82 -4.52 -2.02 -17.87
CA VAL A 82 -5.56 -1.05 -17.46
C VAL A 82 -5.87 -0.08 -18.59
N THR A 83 -4.85 0.48 -19.24
CA THR A 83 -5.02 1.42 -20.35
C THR A 83 -5.77 0.76 -21.54
N LEU A 84 -5.47 -0.51 -21.85
CA LEU A 84 -6.12 -1.24 -22.93
C LEU A 84 -7.60 -1.55 -22.63
N VAL A 85 -7.92 -1.95 -21.40
CA VAL A 85 -9.28 -2.43 -21.03
C VAL A 85 -10.21 -1.28 -20.62
N ILE A 86 -9.68 -0.25 -19.97
CA ILE A 86 -10.46 0.81 -19.33
C ILE A 86 -10.25 2.14 -20.05
N GLY A 87 -9.07 2.38 -20.58
CA GLY A 87 -8.67 3.62 -21.22
C GLY A 87 -7.70 4.45 -20.37
N PRO A 88 -7.14 5.54 -20.94
CA PRO A 88 -6.14 6.38 -20.29
C PRO A 88 -6.73 7.38 -19.30
N GLU A 89 -8.05 7.54 -19.26
CA GLU A 89 -8.70 8.57 -18.45
C GLU A 89 -8.73 8.20 -16.97
N SER A 90 -8.62 9.25 -16.12
CA SER A 90 -8.77 9.09 -14.69
C SER A 90 -10.19 8.68 -14.32
N GLN A 91 -10.32 7.70 -13.45
CA GLN A 91 -11.60 7.20 -12.99
C GLN A 91 -11.94 7.77 -11.61
N PRO A 92 -12.94 8.67 -11.50
CA PRO A 92 -13.40 9.15 -10.21
C PRO A 92 -14.15 8.06 -9.44
N LEU A 93 -13.96 8.04 -8.13
CA LEU A 93 -14.69 7.13 -7.24
C LEU A 93 -16.16 7.62 -7.13
N PRO A 94 -17.16 6.78 -7.46
CA PRO A 94 -18.56 7.13 -7.27
C PRO A 94 -18.92 7.05 -5.79
N LEU A 95 -18.82 8.17 -5.07
CA LEU A 95 -19.14 8.22 -3.65
C LEU A 95 -20.65 8.07 -3.43
N PRO A 96 -21.11 7.25 -2.47
CA PRO A 96 -22.49 7.22 -2.02
C PRO A 96 -22.94 8.59 -1.51
N SER A 97 -24.23 8.91 -1.65
CA SER A 97 -24.81 10.20 -1.22
C SER A 97 -24.52 10.51 0.26
N LEU A 98 -24.50 9.49 1.11
CA LEU A 98 -24.15 9.61 2.54
C LEU A 98 -22.72 10.13 2.79
N LEU A 99 -21.79 9.91 1.86
CA LEU A 99 -20.38 10.31 1.98
C LEU A 99 -20.07 11.63 1.24
N GLN A 100 -20.99 12.14 0.45
CA GLN A 100 -20.83 13.41 -0.30
C GLN A 100 -21.08 14.65 0.57
N GLY A 101 -21.63 14.49 1.78
CA GLY A 101 -21.98 15.58 2.69
C GLY A 101 -20.75 16.31 3.28
N GLN A 102 -21.06 17.33 4.07
CA GLN A 102 -20.10 18.04 4.90
C GLN A 102 -20.56 17.96 6.36
N ILE A 103 -19.61 17.72 7.27
CA ILE A 103 -19.82 17.76 8.71
C ILE A 103 -19.38 19.14 9.19
N ASP A 104 -20.30 19.90 9.80
CA ASP A 104 -20.01 21.19 10.39
C ASP A 104 -19.59 20.98 11.86
N LEU A 105 -18.33 21.26 12.17
CA LEU A 105 -17.79 21.19 13.52
C LEU A 105 -17.76 22.58 14.19
N GLY A 106 -18.57 23.51 13.69
CA GLY A 106 -18.72 24.86 14.24
C GLY A 106 -17.65 25.87 13.80
N ILE A 107 -16.41 25.46 13.68
CA ILE A 107 -15.28 26.32 13.26
C ILE A 107 -14.85 26.03 11.81
N ILE A 108 -14.91 24.76 11.40
CA ILE A 108 -14.46 24.31 10.09
C ILE A 108 -15.43 23.25 9.56
N ARG A 109 -15.73 23.32 8.26
CA ARG A 109 -16.51 22.31 7.54
C ARG A 109 -15.58 21.26 6.93
N TYR A 110 -15.78 20.01 7.30
CA TYR A 110 -15.03 18.88 6.74
C TYR A 110 -15.92 18.04 5.82
N ARG A 111 -15.34 17.56 4.71
CA ARG A 111 -16.02 16.56 3.85
C ARG A 111 -16.24 15.29 4.67
N THR A 112 -17.47 14.78 4.70
CA THR A 112 -17.83 13.54 5.41
C THR A 112 -16.90 12.39 5.04
N TYR A 113 -16.57 12.27 3.75
CA TYR A 113 -15.65 11.25 3.27
C TYR A 113 -14.26 11.31 3.93
N SER A 114 -13.72 12.50 4.16
CA SER A 114 -12.40 12.66 4.82
C SER A 114 -12.41 12.10 6.24
N VAL A 115 -13.49 12.36 6.99
CA VAL A 115 -13.64 11.86 8.37
C VAL A 115 -13.76 10.33 8.36
N VAL A 116 -14.60 9.79 7.47
CA VAL A 116 -14.77 8.34 7.31
C VAL A 116 -13.44 7.67 6.92
N LEU A 117 -12.66 8.29 6.04
CA LEU A 117 -11.36 7.78 5.61
C LEU A 117 -10.35 7.71 6.76
N ILE A 118 -10.34 8.72 7.65
CA ILE A 118 -9.53 8.69 8.87
C ILE A 118 -9.94 7.52 9.78
N VAL A 119 -11.25 7.34 10.00
CA VAL A 119 -11.76 6.24 10.84
C VAL A 119 -11.40 4.88 10.24
N ILE A 120 -11.62 4.70 8.94
CA ILE A 120 -11.24 3.47 8.23
C ILE A 120 -9.72 3.25 8.31
N GLY A 121 -8.91 4.30 8.10
CA GLY A 121 -7.46 4.23 8.19
C GLY A 121 -6.99 3.77 9.58
N ILE A 122 -7.53 4.34 10.64
CA ILE A 122 -7.24 3.92 12.02
C ILE A 122 -7.68 2.46 12.23
N ALA A 123 -8.88 2.08 11.80
CA ALA A 123 -9.37 0.71 11.92
C ALA A 123 -8.47 -0.30 11.20
N ILE A 124 -8.00 0.03 9.99
CA ILE A 124 -7.04 -0.78 9.23
C ILE A 124 -5.73 -0.94 10.00
N VAL A 125 -5.17 0.15 10.54
CA VAL A 125 -3.90 0.10 11.27
C VAL A 125 -4.02 -0.72 12.54
N VAL A 126 -5.10 -0.52 13.32
CA VAL A 126 -5.37 -1.31 14.52
C VAL A 126 -5.58 -2.77 14.17
N GLY A 127 -6.35 -3.06 13.10
CA GLY A 127 -6.56 -4.41 12.60
C GLY A 127 -5.25 -5.10 12.18
N LEU A 128 -4.39 -4.40 11.45
CA LEU A 128 -3.06 -4.88 11.07
C LEU A 128 -2.18 -5.13 12.31
N TRP A 129 -2.15 -4.20 13.24
CA TRP A 129 -1.38 -4.37 14.46
C TRP A 129 -1.84 -5.60 15.24
N LEU A 130 -3.17 -5.76 15.44
CA LEU A 130 -3.73 -6.96 16.08
C LEU A 130 -3.42 -8.23 15.31
N ALA A 131 -3.52 -8.22 13.97
CA ALA A 131 -3.22 -9.37 13.12
C ALA A 131 -1.74 -9.78 13.25
N PHE A 132 -0.82 -8.82 13.25
CA PHE A 132 0.61 -9.12 13.38
C PHE A 132 1.03 -9.48 14.81
N GLU A 133 0.52 -8.80 15.84
CA GLU A 133 0.97 -9.00 17.22
C GLU A 133 0.22 -10.13 17.95
N ARG A 134 -1.07 -10.34 17.62
CA ARG A 134 -1.95 -11.19 18.40
C ARG A 134 -2.36 -12.50 17.71
N THR A 135 -1.98 -12.73 16.43
CA THR A 135 -2.37 -13.94 15.71
C THR A 135 -1.20 -14.92 15.52
N ARG A 136 -1.55 -16.21 15.34
CA ARG A 136 -0.58 -17.25 14.99
C ARG A 136 0.13 -16.98 13.66
N LEU A 137 -0.58 -16.41 12.67
CA LEU A 137 0.00 -16.02 11.39
C LEU A 137 1.07 -14.94 11.59
N GLY A 138 0.77 -13.90 12.37
CA GLY A 138 1.74 -12.87 12.68
C GLY A 138 2.98 -13.43 13.38
N ALA A 139 2.81 -14.34 14.33
CA ALA A 139 3.93 -15.00 14.99
C ALA A 139 4.78 -15.84 14.02
N GLN A 140 4.15 -16.58 13.11
CA GLN A 140 4.86 -17.35 12.07
C GLN A 140 5.60 -16.44 11.09
N ILE A 141 5.02 -15.31 10.70
CA ILE A 141 5.69 -14.34 9.83
C ILE A 141 6.93 -13.77 10.53
N ARG A 142 6.82 -13.34 11.78
CA ARG A 142 7.98 -12.84 12.54
C ARG A 142 9.08 -13.89 12.67
N ALA A 143 8.73 -15.12 13.02
CA ALA A 143 9.69 -16.24 13.12
C ALA A 143 10.37 -16.52 11.76
N ALA A 144 9.62 -16.48 10.65
CA ALA A 144 10.17 -16.71 9.32
C ALA A 144 11.10 -15.58 8.84
N VAL A 145 10.85 -14.36 9.29
CA VAL A 145 11.67 -13.17 8.99
C VAL A 145 12.95 -13.18 9.82
N ASP A 146 12.87 -13.55 11.10
CA ASP A 146 14.00 -13.58 12.02
C ASP A 146 14.97 -14.70 11.64
N ASN A 147 14.48 -15.92 11.50
CA ASN A 147 15.29 -17.06 11.06
C ASN A 147 14.50 -18.05 10.22
N ARG A 148 14.59 -17.90 8.90
CA ARG A 148 13.88 -18.74 7.93
C ARG A 148 14.18 -20.24 8.11
N ARG A 149 15.46 -20.62 8.32
CA ARG A 149 15.86 -22.02 8.45
C ARG A 149 15.29 -22.66 9.71
N MET A 150 15.33 -21.93 10.82
CA MET A 150 14.74 -22.37 12.08
C MET A 150 13.22 -22.52 11.97
N ALA A 151 12.54 -21.57 11.32
CA ALA A 151 11.10 -21.64 11.10
C ALA A 151 10.71 -22.86 10.25
N GLU A 152 11.46 -23.17 9.19
CA GLU A 152 11.29 -24.38 8.37
C GLU A 152 11.49 -25.66 9.19
N SER A 153 12.51 -25.69 10.07
CA SER A 153 12.77 -26.83 10.95
C SER A 153 11.66 -27.08 11.97
N LEU A 154 10.91 -26.03 12.36
CA LEU A 154 9.74 -26.11 13.23
C LEU A 154 8.44 -26.46 12.44
N GLY A 155 8.56 -26.82 11.17
CA GLY A 155 7.43 -27.25 10.35
C GLY A 155 6.61 -26.11 9.74
N ILE A 156 7.07 -24.87 9.80
CA ILE A 156 6.38 -23.73 9.17
C ILE A 156 6.58 -23.80 7.66
N ASN A 157 5.50 -23.88 6.91
CA ASN A 157 5.54 -23.86 5.46
C ASN A 157 5.74 -22.42 4.97
N ILE A 158 7.00 -22.03 4.76
CA ILE A 158 7.38 -20.68 4.36
C ILE A 158 6.75 -20.25 3.03
N GLY A 159 6.65 -21.17 2.06
CA GLY A 159 6.03 -20.86 0.76
C GLY A 159 4.56 -20.44 0.91
N ARG A 160 3.77 -21.21 1.66
CA ARG A 160 2.36 -20.87 1.94
C ARG A 160 2.25 -19.56 2.74
N LEU A 161 3.11 -19.38 3.73
CA LEU A 161 3.14 -18.19 4.57
C LEU A 161 3.39 -16.93 3.73
N PHE A 162 4.34 -17.01 2.78
CA PHE A 162 4.67 -15.92 1.88
C PHE A 162 3.52 -15.59 0.93
N THR A 163 2.90 -16.62 0.32
CA THR A 163 1.72 -16.40 -0.53
C THR A 163 0.60 -15.69 0.23
N VAL A 164 0.28 -16.14 1.46
CA VAL A 164 -0.77 -15.52 2.28
C VAL A 164 -0.41 -14.08 2.65
N ALA A 165 0.82 -13.83 3.09
CA ALA A 165 1.29 -12.49 3.44
C ALA A 165 1.29 -11.54 2.23
N PHE A 166 1.71 -12.04 1.05
CA PHE A 166 1.70 -11.29 -0.20
C PHE A 166 0.28 -10.95 -0.66
N ALA A 167 -0.62 -11.93 -0.66
CA ALA A 167 -2.02 -11.77 -1.02
C ALA A 167 -2.72 -10.76 -0.10
N PHE A 168 -2.55 -10.91 1.21
CA PHE A 168 -3.11 -10.00 2.19
C PHE A 168 -2.57 -8.57 2.03
N GLY A 169 -1.25 -8.41 1.87
CA GLY A 169 -0.63 -7.10 1.64
C GLY A 169 -1.12 -6.42 0.37
N SER A 170 -1.27 -7.18 -0.73
CA SER A 170 -1.80 -6.66 -1.99
C SER A 170 -3.29 -6.31 -1.90
N GLY A 171 -4.08 -7.10 -1.16
CA GLY A 171 -5.47 -6.77 -0.86
C GLY A 171 -5.60 -5.46 -0.05
N MET A 172 -4.71 -5.27 0.93
CA MET A 172 -4.64 -4.00 1.68
C MET A 172 -4.23 -2.82 0.80
N ALA A 173 -3.30 -3.03 -0.14
CA ALA A 173 -2.93 -2.02 -1.12
C ALA A 173 -4.12 -1.65 -2.02
N ALA A 174 -4.96 -2.63 -2.42
CA ALA A 174 -6.19 -2.40 -3.16
C ALA A 174 -7.16 -1.48 -2.41
N LEU A 175 -7.35 -1.71 -1.10
CA LEU A 175 -8.16 -0.82 -0.26
C LEU A 175 -7.57 0.60 -0.24
N GLY A 176 -6.24 0.73 -0.08
CA GLY A 176 -5.56 2.02 -0.13
C GLY A 176 -5.75 2.74 -1.47
N GLY A 177 -5.65 2.02 -2.60
CA GLY A 177 -5.89 2.54 -3.93
C GLY A 177 -7.33 2.99 -4.17
N GLY A 178 -8.32 2.18 -3.74
CA GLY A 178 -9.72 2.51 -3.86
C GLY A 178 -10.17 3.65 -2.95
N LEU A 179 -9.79 3.61 -1.68
CA LEU A 179 -10.10 4.67 -0.73
C LEU A 179 -9.37 5.98 -1.05
N GLY A 180 -8.14 5.90 -1.59
CA GLY A 180 -7.38 7.07 -1.99
C GLY A 180 -7.82 7.68 -3.33
N ALA A 181 -8.59 6.97 -4.15
CA ALA A 181 -8.95 7.37 -5.51
C ALA A 181 -9.61 8.76 -5.60
N GLU A 182 -10.41 9.14 -4.60
CA GLU A 182 -11.08 10.44 -4.54
C GLU A 182 -10.11 11.62 -4.42
N PHE A 183 -9.00 11.45 -3.67
CA PHE A 183 -8.03 12.52 -3.42
C PHE A 183 -6.83 12.48 -4.35
N LEU A 184 -6.37 11.28 -4.68
CA LEU A 184 -5.16 11.08 -5.45
C LEU A 184 -5.43 11.00 -6.95
N GLY A 185 -6.71 10.77 -7.34
CA GLY A 185 -7.09 10.39 -8.69
C GLY A 185 -6.62 8.97 -9.01
N LEU A 186 -7.40 8.25 -9.79
CA LEU A 186 -7.08 6.90 -10.22
C LEU A 186 -6.89 6.89 -11.74
N ASP A 187 -5.67 7.03 -12.17
CA ASP A 187 -5.25 6.97 -13.57
C ASP A 187 -4.28 5.80 -13.81
N PRO A 188 -4.04 5.37 -15.05
CA PRO A 188 -3.12 4.25 -15.32
C PRO A 188 -1.68 4.50 -14.85
N GLN A 189 -1.27 5.76 -14.69
CA GLN A 189 0.07 6.12 -14.20
C GLN A 189 0.16 6.13 -12.67
N TYR A 190 -0.94 5.87 -11.95
CA TYR A 190 -1.02 5.86 -10.49
C TYR A 190 0.13 5.09 -9.83
N ALA A 191 0.43 3.89 -10.36
CA ALA A 191 1.47 3.03 -9.81
C ALA A 191 2.86 3.70 -9.80
N LEU A 192 3.24 4.36 -10.89
CA LEU A 192 4.53 5.04 -11.02
C LEU A 192 4.52 6.41 -10.33
N LYS A 193 3.43 7.16 -10.44
CA LYS A 193 3.24 8.47 -9.84
C LYS A 193 3.43 8.47 -8.33
N TYR A 194 2.91 7.43 -7.66
CA TYR A 194 3.00 7.32 -6.20
C TYR A 194 4.10 6.36 -5.72
N LEU A 195 4.85 5.72 -6.62
CA LEU A 195 5.92 4.79 -6.27
C LEU A 195 6.92 5.39 -5.29
N VAL A 196 7.39 6.61 -5.58
CA VAL A 196 8.38 7.29 -4.74
C VAL A 196 7.82 7.59 -3.35
N TYR A 197 6.56 8.01 -3.24
CA TYR A 197 5.90 8.23 -1.95
C TYR A 197 5.79 6.94 -1.14
N PHE A 198 5.46 5.81 -1.76
CA PHE A 198 5.41 4.52 -1.07
C PHE A 198 6.80 4.09 -0.58
N LEU A 199 7.84 4.30 -1.40
CA LEU A 199 9.22 4.02 -1.00
C LEU A 199 9.68 4.92 0.15
N ILE A 200 9.37 6.21 0.12
CA ILE A 200 9.69 7.17 1.18
C ILE A 200 9.05 6.73 2.49
N VAL A 201 7.76 6.42 2.48
CA VAL A 201 7.04 5.99 3.70
C VAL A 201 7.65 4.74 4.30
N VAL A 202 8.01 3.76 3.46
CA VAL A 202 8.65 2.52 3.93
C VAL A 202 10.07 2.77 4.42
N ALA A 203 10.85 3.59 3.71
CA ALA A 203 12.23 3.90 4.09
C ALA A 203 12.29 4.69 5.40
N VAL A 204 11.46 5.72 5.54
CA VAL A 204 11.38 6.55 6.76
C VAL A 204 10.78 5.75 7.92
N GLY A 205 9.80 4.90 7.65
CA GLY A 205 9.15 4.06 8.67
C GLY A 205 10.06 2.95 9.21
N GLY A 206 11.04 2.53 8.41
CA GLY A 206 11.91 1.40 8.70
C GLY A 206 11.29 0.06 8.28
N LEU A 207 12.11 -0.77 7.65
CA LEU A 207 11.70 -2.07 7.16
C LEU A 207 11.29 -3.00 8.31
N GLY A 208 10.20 -3.75 8.11
CA GLY A 208 9.77 -4.79 9.04
C GLY A 208 8.88 -4.32 10.20
N ARG A 209 8.55 -3.03 10.33
CA ARG A 209 7.72 -2.50 11.42
C ARG A 209 6.47 -1.81 10.91
N VAL A 210 5.30 -2.42 11.11
CA VAL A 210 3.98 -1.86 10.71
C VAL A 210 3.71 -0.52 11.39
N THR A 211 3.98 -0.42 12.70
CA THR A 211 3.81 0.80 13.47
C THR A 211 4.71 1.94 12.99
N GLY A 212 5.97 1.63 12.63
CA GLY A 212 6.91 2.61 12.10
C GLY A 212 6.44 3.19 10.76
N VAL A 213 5.97 2.33 9.87
CA VAL A 213 5.41 2.75 8.56
C VAL A 213 4.17 3.62 8.74
N PHE A 214 3.31 3.30 9.71
CA PHE A 214 2.14 4.13 10.02
C PHE A 214 2.52 5.55 10.47
N TYR A 215 3.43 5.67 11.44
CA TYR A 215 3.88 6.99 11.91
C TYR A 215 4.61 7.77 10.82
N ALA A 216 5.40 7.09 9.98
CA ALA A 216 6.04 7.72 8.83
C ALA A 216 5.02 8.22 7.80
N ALA A 217 3.99 7.41 7.48
CA ALA A 217 2.92 7.81 6.57
C ALA A 217 2.15 9.03 7.09
N LEU A 218 1.85 9.05 8.39
CA LEU A 218 1.15 10.17 9.03
C LEU A 218 2.03 11.43 9.01
N LEU A 219 3.29 11.32 9.39
CA LEU A 219 4.23 12.44 9.36
C LEU A 219 4.39 13.02 7.95
N ILE A 220 4.67 12.16 6.96
CA ILE A 220 4.86 12.58 5.57
C ILE A 220 3.57 13.15 4.99
N GLY A 221 2.42 12.53 5.26
CA GLY A 221 1.11 13.02 4.79
C GLY A 221 0.76 14.40 5.34
N VAL A 222 0.97 14.63 6.64
CA VAL A 222 0.76 15.95 7.26
C VAL A 222 1.71 17.00 6.69
N LEU A 223 2.99 16.65 6.54
CA LEU A 223 3.99 17.55 5.97
C LEU A 223 3.72 17.85 4.48
N ASP A 224 3.37 16.84 3.67
CA ASP A 224 3.01 17.02 2.27
C ASP A 224 1.83 17.98 2.11
N PHE A 225 0.78 17.77 2.90
CA PHE A 225 -0.38 18.65 2.90
C PHE A 225 -0.02 20.09 3.32
N ALA A 226 0.72 20.25 4.42
CA ALA A 226 1.13 21.55 4.91
C ALA A 226 2.02 22.29 3.90
N LEU A 227 3.02 21.60 3.36
CA LEU A 227 3.94 22.19 2.39
C LEU A 227 3.24 22.60 1.09
N LYS A 228 2.35 21.77 0.56
CA LYS A 228 1.55 22.11 -0.63
C LYS A 228 0.58 23.28 -0.38
N LYS A 229 0.08 23.43 0.85
CA LYS A 229 -0.79 24.54 1.23
C LYS A 229 -0.03 25.86 1.36
N TYR A 230 1.13 25.86 2.02
CA TYR A 230 1.91 27.08 2.30
C TYR A 230 2.94 27.42 1.23
N ILE A 231 3.47 26.43 0.51
CA ILE A 231 4.49 26.56 -0.53
C ILE A 231 4.08 25.72 -1.76
N PRO A 232 3.03 26.14 -2.51
CA PRO A 232 2.46 25.31 -3.58
C PRO A 232 3.48 24.90 -4.67
N GLN A 233 4.42 25.80 -4.99
CA GLN A 233 5.40 25.59 -6.06
C GLN A 233 6.57 24.69 -5.66
N GLY A 234 6.84 24.54 -4.36
CA GLY A 234 8.01 23.81 -3.83
C GLY A 234 7.68 22.62 -2.95
N GLY A 235 6.40 22.37 -2.61
CA GLY A 235 6.01 21.39 -1.60
C GLY A 235 6.57 19.99 -1.84
N THR A 236 6.53 19.53 -3.08
CA THR A 236 7.07 18.21 -3.45
C THR A 236 8.60 18.14 -3.32
N LEU A 237 9.30 19.20 -3.71
CA LEU A 237 10.76 19.28 -3.57
C LEU A 237 11.19 19.22 -2.11
N PHE A 238 10.47 19.92 -1.22
CA PHE A 238 10.74 19.91 0.21
C PHE A 238 10.55 18.52 0.83
N ILE A 239 9.56 17.73 0.39
CA ILE A 239 9.36 16.36 0.87
C ILE A 239 10.54 15.46 0.49
N TYR A 240 11.04 15.57 -0.74
CA TYR A 240 12.21 14.80 -1.15
C TYR A 240 13.45 15.23 -0.40
N ALA A 241 13.70 16.54 -0.26
CA ALA A 241 14.82 17.06 0.51
C ALA A 241 14.77 16.62 1.98
N LEU A 242 13.59 16.70 2.61
CA LEU A 242 13.39 16.22 3.98
C LEU A 242 13.67 14.73 4.10
N THR A 243 13.20 13.93 3.15
CA THR A 243 13.45 12.49 3.13
C THR A 243 14.94 12.19 3.04
N ILE A 244 15.67 12.87 2.16
CA ILE A 244 17.12 12.71 2.04
C ILE A 244 17.80 13.07 3.35
N LEU A 245 17.46 14.20 3.98
CA LEU A 245 18.01 14.60 5.27
C LEU A 245 17.71 13.58 6.37
N LEU A 246 16.48 13.06 6.44
CA LEU A 246 16.10 12.05 7.42
C LEU A 246 16.88 10.74 7.23
N LEU A 247 17.06 10.29 5.99
CA LEU A 247 17.81 9.06 5.69
C LEU A 247 19.33 9.24 5.87
N LEU A 248 19.88 10.42 5.63
CA LEU A 248 21.27 10.74 5.96
C LEU A 248 21.51 10.73 7.47
N TRP A 249 20.54 11.24 8.24
CA TRP A 249 20.62 11.24 9.70
C TRP A 249 20.36 9.86 10.31
N ARG A 250 19.37 9.12 9.76
CA ARG A 250 19.00 7.76 10.20
C ARG A 250 18.75 6.83 9.01
N PRO A 251 19.80 6.17 8.49
CA PRO A 251 19.69 5.30 7.30
C PRO A 251 18.78 4.08 7.50
N GLN A 252 18.51 3.71 8.76
CA GLN A 252 17.59 2.61 9.12
C GLN A 252 16.11 3.06 9.23
N GLY A 253 15.81 4.33 8.93
CA GLY A 253 14.51 4.94 9.16
C GLY A 253 14.34 5.45 10.60
N LEU A 254 13.35 6.33 10.81
CA LEU A 254 13.09 6.95 12.12
C LEU A 254 12.71 5.92 13.18
N PHE A 255 11.96 4.91 12.78
CA PHE A 255 11.41 3.87 13.65
C PHE A 255 12.07 2.51 13.45
N GLY A 256 13.12 2.43 12.60
CA GLY A 256 13.95 1.25 12.41
C GLY A 256 14.64 0.86 13.72
N GLY A 257 14.56 -0.42 14.09
CA GLY A 257 15.34 -0.95 15.21
C GLY A 257 16.83 -1.01 14.83
N LYS A 258 17.73 -0.92 15.82
CA LYS A 258 19.13 -1.28 15.61
C LYS A 258 19.14 -2.70 15.01
N ALA A 259 19.80 -2.86 13.86
CA ALA A 259 20.19 -4.19 13.42
C ALA A 259 21.07 -4.78 14.56
N ALA A 260 20.58 -5.88 15.13
CA ALA A 260 21.37 -6.65 16.09
C ALA A 260 22.47 -7.39 15.33
#